data_e849c730cf6cc4ce9f2ad6729032a88b
#
_entry.id   e849c730cf6cc4ce9f2ad6729032a88b
#
_cell.length_a   1.000
_cell.length_b   1.000
_cell.length_c   1.000
_cell.angle_alpha   90.00
_cell.angle_beta   90.00
_cell.angle_gamma   90.00
#
_symmetry.space_group_name_H-M   'P 1'
#
loop_
_entity.id
_entity.type
_entity.pdbx_description
1 polymer ?
#
loop_
_entity_poly.entity_id
_entity_poly.type
_entity_poly.pdbx_seq_one_letter_code
_entity_poly.pdbx_strand_id
1 'polypeptide(L)'
;KKDNTPKPVNVLSVYKKIFDVQHECQSVIKDAKRGLQYKPLSYNSVNAVVRPALEKAKLTIIPFVKSHEQDGNQTRCVMAARVIDVETGACVDVGDYFGYGNDTQDKGPGKAMSYAYKYLLLKLFLLDISDEEDSEKGDNQKIITKNKEKEWADKFEYKVLKDVDLICEVPELTSAEKVHEILQLKDKVRPDFEKLYGMDKGKANMIADKIKNKIEELKPNDANTKPA
;
A
#
# COMPACT_ATOMS: atom_id res chain seq x y z
N LYS A 1 -12.00 18.59 -41.17
CA LYS A 1 -10.61 18.46 -40.68
C LYS A 1 -10.67 18.14 -39.20
N LYS A 2 -10.26 16.93 -38.82
CA LYS A 2 -10.14 16.57 -37.39
C LYS A 2 -8.99 17.40 -36.83
N ASP A 3 -9.29 18.17 -35.79
CA ASP A 3 -8.28 18.95 -35.07
C ASP A 3 -7.31 17.96 -34.38
N ASN A 4 -6.08 17.93 -34.91
CA ASN A 4 -5.04 17.00 -34.51
C ASN A 4 -4.04 17.68 -33.54
N THR A 5 -4.50 18.72 -32.82
CA THR A 5 -3.69 19.33 -31.76
C THR A 5 -3.49 18.33 -30.62
N PRO A 6 -2.24 18.00 -30.27
CA PRO A 6 -1.98 17.11 -29.15
C PRO A 6 -2.57 17.73 -27.87
N LYS A 7 -3.45 16.98 -27.20
CA LYS A 7 -3.99 17.40 -25.90
C LYS A 7 -2.83 17.63 -24.93
N PRO A 8 -2.87 18.68 -24.10
CA PRO A 8 -1.83 18.92 -23.11
C PRO A 8 -1.70 17.69 -22.20
N VAL A 9 -0.48 17.14 -22.14
CA VAL A 9 -0.19 15.95 -21.35
C VAL A 9 -0.29 16.33 -19.88
N ASN A 10 -1.25 15.74 -19.18
CA ASN A 10 -1.47 16.05 -17.76
C ASN A 10 -0.46 15.29 -16.88
N VAL A 11 0.66 15.94 -16.57
CA VAL A 11 1.70 15.38 -15.69
C VAL A 11 1.24 15.13 -14.25
N LEU A 12 0.11 15.73 -13.83
CA LEU A 12 -0.46 15.51 -12.49
C LEU A 12 -0.83 14.04 -12.25
N SER A 13 -1.20 13.30 -13.31
CA SER A 13 -1.47 11.86 -13.19
C SER A 13 -0.22 11.09 -12.75
N VAL A 14 0.96 11.45 -13.28
CA VAL A 14 2.24 10.83 -12.92
C VAL A 14 2.57 11.08 -11.45
N TYR A 15 2.42 12.32 -10.96
CA TYR A 15 2.69 12.64 -9.56
C TYR A 15 1.75 11.91 -8.59
N LYS A 16 0.46 11.80 -8.92
CA LYS A 16 -0.50 11.02 -8.12
C LYS A 16 -0.09 9.55 -8.04
N LYS A 17 0.27 8.95 -9.16
CA LYS A 17 0.71 7.55 -9.22
C LYS A 17 2.07 7.34 -8.52
N ILE A 18 3.01 8.30 -8.56
CA ILE A 18 4.24 8.25 -7.76
C ILE A 18 3.89 8.25 -6.26
N PHE A 19 2.96 9.11 -5.84
CA PHE A 19 2.48 9.13 -4.46
C PHE A 19 1.85 7.79 -4.04
N ASP A 20 1.06 7.16 -4.90
CA ASP A 20 0.48 5.84 -4.64
C ASP A 20 1.56 4.77 -4.44
N VAL A 21 2.64 4.80 -5.27
CA VAL A 21 3.79 3.90 -5.11
C VAL A 21 4.54 4.18 -3.81
N GLN A 22 4.74 5.45 -3.43
CA GLN A 22 5.36 5.82 -2.15
C GLN A 22 4.55 5.32 -0.96
N HIS A 23 3.23 5.34 -1.05
CA HIS A 23 2.34 4.83 -0.01
C HIS A 23 2.35 3.30 0.09
N GLU A 24 2.45 2.61 -1.05
CA GLU A 24 2.49 1.14 -1.11
C GLU A 24 3.84 0.58 -0.64
N CYS A 25 4.95 1.25 -0.99
CA CYS A 25 6.32 0.82 -0.68
C CYS A 25 6.81 1.50 0.60
N GLN A 26 7.01 0.75 1.68
CA GLN A 26 7.41 1.35 2.96
C GLN A 26 8.89 1.12 3.30
N SER A 27 9.39 -0.10 3.20
CA SER A 27 10.76 -0.42 3.59
C SER A 27 11.39 -1.53 2.75
N VAL A 28 12.72 -1.52 2.67
CA VAL A 28 13.52 -2.57 2.05
C VAL A 28 14.45 -3.16 3.09
N ILE A 29 14.46 -4.48 3.18
CA ILE A 29 15.34 -5.24 4.09
C ILE A 29 16.69 -5.46 3.41
N LYS A 30 17.79 -5.25 4.15
CA LYS A 30 19.15 -5.58 3.67
C LYS A 30 19.37 -7.08 3.59
N ASP A 31 20.08 -7.52 2.55
CA ASP A 31 20.36 -8.94 2.34
C ASP A 31 21.38 -9.47 3.36
N ALA A 32 21.05 -10.57 4.03
CA ALA A 32 22.02 -11.32 4.80
C ALA A 32 22.91 -12.17 3.87
N LYS A 33 24.14 -11.72 3.62
CA LYS A 33 25.13 -12.52 2.85
C LYS A 33 26.16 -13.14 3.79
N ARG A 34 26.33 -14.47 3.70
CA ARG A 34 27.37 -15.19 4.44
C ARG A 34 28.75 -14.63 4.11
N GLY A 35 29.56 -14.36 5.14
CA GLY A 35 30.95 -13.94 4.99
C GLY A 35 31.22 -12.44 4.85
N LEU A 36 30.18 -11.59 4.93
CA LEU A 36 30.33 -10.13 5.01
C LEU A 36 30.06 -9.64 6.43
N GLN A 37 30.90 -8.72 6.92
CA GLN A 37 30.69 -8.07 8.22
C GLN A 37 29.52 -7.07 8.23
N TYR A 38 28.98 -6.75 7.04
CA TYR A 38 27.82 -5.85 6.89
C TYR A 38 26.79 -6.46 5.94
N LYS A 39 25.53 -6.10 6.13
CA LYS A 39 24.42 -6.51 5.26
C LYS A 39 24.27 -5.49 4.12
N PRO A 40 24.65 -5.82 2.88
CA PRO A 40 24.49 -4.88 1.76
C PRO A 40 23.03 -4.79 1.32
N LEU A 41 22.61 -3.58 0.98
CA LEU A 41 21.37 -3.40 0.25
C LEU A 41 21.59 -3.66 -1.23
N SER A 42 21.01 -4.74 -1.75
CA SER A 42 21.14 -5.09 -3.16
C SER A 42 20.13 -4.34 -4.04
N TYR A 43 20.50 -4.21 -5.32
CA TYR A 43 19.55 -3.72 -6.34
C TYR A 43 18.30 -4.62 -6.43
N ASN A 44 18.47 -5.93 -6.29
CA ASN A 44 17.39 -6.90 -6.38
C ASN A 44 16.36 -6.74 -5.25
N SER A 45 16.82 -6.46 -4.01
CA SER A 45 15.94 -6.24 -2.87
C SER A 45 15.06 -5.00 -3.07
N VAL A 46 15.63 -3.92 -3.61
CA VAL A 46 14.88 -2.70 -3.91
C VAL A 46 13.85 -2.95 -5.02
N ASN A 47 14.26 -3.62 -6.10
CA ASN A 47 13.34 -3.96 -7.19
C ASN A 47 12.19 -4.88 -6.77
N ALA A 48 12.46 -5.85 -5.89
CA ALA A 48 11.43 -6.76 -5.40
C ALA A 48 10.27 -6.03 -4.69
N VAL A 49 10.58 -4.89 -4.04
CA VAL A 49 9.58 -4.06 -3.37
C VAL A 49 8.89 -3.10 -4.34
N VAL A 50 9.66 -2.42 -5.19
CA VAL A 50 9.15 -1.34 -6.04
C VAL A 50 8.36 -1.85 -7.24
N ARG A 51 8.80 -2.94 -7.86
CA ARG A 51 8.21 -3.45 -9.10
C ARG A 51 6.73 -3.78 -9.02
N PRO A 52 6.22 -4.51 -8.01
CA PRO A 52 4.80 -4.78 -7.88
C PRO A 52 3.95 -3.51 -7.72
N ALA A 53 4.46 -2.51 -7.00
CA ALA A 53 3.78 -1.24 -6.80
C ALA A 53 3.72 -0.41 -8.10
N LEU A 54 4.79 -0.40 -8.90
CA LEU A 54 4.79 0.22 -10.23
C LEU A 54 3.78 -0.45 -11.17
N GLU A 55 3.73 -1.78 -11.19
CA GLU A 55 2.78 -2.54 -12.01
C GLU A 55 1.33 -2.21 -11.62
N LYS A 56 1.03 -2.13 -10.32
CA LYS A 56 -0.28 -1.75 -9.79
C LYS A 56 -0.65 -0.31 -10.16
N ALA A 57 0.30 0.62 -10.02
CA ALA A 57 0.11 2.04 -10.36
C ALA A 57 0.11 2.33 -11.86
N LYS A 58 0.40 1.33 -12.72
CA LYS A 58 0.57 1.54 -14.17
C LYS A 58 1.63 2.58 -14.51
N LEU A 59 2.74 2.54 -13.75
CA LEU A 59 3.93 3.34 -14.02
C LEU A 59 5.06 2.47 -14.58
N THR A 60 5.86 3.04 -15.45
CA THR A 60 7.15 2.47 -15.85
C THR A 60 8.27 3.49 -15.69
N ILE A 61 9.49 3.00 -15.48
CA ILE A 61 10.68 3.82 -15.31
C ILE A 61 11.71 3.43 -16.36
N ILE A 62 12.16 4.40 -17.14
CA ILE A 62 13.22 4.23 -18.12
C ILE A 62 14.45 4.98 -17.62
N PRO A 63 15.46 4.28 -17.07
CA PRO A 63 16.72 4.91 -16.64
C PRO A 63 17.62 5.20 -17.84
N PHE A 64 18.40 6.26 -17.74
CA PHE A 64 19.43 6.61 -18.72
C PHE A 64 20.63 7.25 -18.05
N VAL A 65 21.81 7.06 -18.66
CA VAL A 65 23.08 7.64 -18.21
C VAL A 65 23.21 9.04 -18.85
N LYS A 66 23.40 10.07 -18.02
CA LYS A 66 23.68 11.45 -18.46
C LYS A 66 25.15 11.69 -18.71
N SER A 67 26.00 11.18 -17.82
CA SER A 67 27.44 11.27 -17.98
C SER A 67 28.13 10.10 -17.31
N HIS A 68 29.35 9.83 -17.74
CA HIS A 68 30.21 8.78 -17.23
C HIS A 68 31.67 9.22 -17.34
N GLU A 69 32.43 8.93 -16.30
CA GLU A 69 33.86 9.22 -16.21
C GLU A 69 34.59 8.02 -15.63
N GLN A 70 35.81 7.78 -16.12
CA GLN A 70 36.68 6.73 -15.63
C GLN A 70 37.97 7.37 -15.11
N ASP A 71 38.32 7.07 -13.85
CA ASP A 71 39.55 7.50 -13.20
C ASP A 71 40.22 6.27 -12.56
N GLY A 72 41.25 5.74 -13.23
CA GLY A 72 41.89 4.49 -12.85
C GLY A 72 40.85 3.35 -12.74
N ASN A 73 40.73 2.76 -11.55
CA ASN A 73 39.79 1.68 -11.25
C ASN A 73 38.42 2.16 -10.83
N GLN A 74 38.23 3.48 -10.70
CA GLN A 74 36.94 4.05 -10.30
C GLN A 74 36.17 4.57 -11.50
N THR A 75 34.94 4.07 -11.65
CA THR A 75 33.96 4.62 -12.57
C THR A 75 33.00 5.52 -11.80
N ARG A 76 32.72 6.70 -12.34
CA ARG A 76 31.66 7.61 -11.88
C ARG A 76 30.58 7.66 -12.94
N CYS A 77 29.31 7.63 -12.57
CA CYS A 77 28.22 7.88 -13.48
C CYS A 77 27.17 8.79 -12.87
N VAL A 78 26.51 9.56 -13.71
CA VAL A 78 25.33 10.31 -13.36
C VAL A 78 24.17 9.71 -14.14
N MET A 79 23.14 9.27 -13.42
CA MET A 79 21.94 8.69 -13.99
C MET A 79 20.72 9.56 -13.71
N ALA A 80 19.82 9.57 -14.65
CA ALA A 80 18.47 10.07 -14.49
C ALA A 80 17.49 9.01 -14.97
N ALA A 81 16.21 9.25 -14.76
CA ALA A 81 15.17 8.37 -15.28
C ALA A 81 13.95 9.17 -15.71
N ARG A 82 13.19 8.61 -16.62
CA ARG A 82 11.87 9.07 -17.00
C ARG A 82 10.83 8.15 -16.39
N VAL A 83 9.94 8.71 -15.59
CA VAL A 83 8.78 8.02 -15.04
C VAL A 83 7.61 8.30 -15.98
N ILE A 84 6.97 7.23 -16.47
CA ILE A 84 5.93 7.31 -17.49
C ILE A 84 4.66 6.64 -16.95
N ASP A 85 3.55 7.34 -17.05
CA ASP A 85 2.21 6.76 -16.90
C ASP A 85 1.86 6.01 -18.18
N VAL A 86 1.78 4.68 -18.12
CA VAL A 86 1.58 3.83 -19.31
C VAL A 86 0.17 3.95 -19.89
N GLU A 87 -0.79 4.50 -19.15
CA GLU A 87 -2.17 4.69 -19.63
C GLU A 87 -2.34 5.98 -20.41
N THR A 88 -1.62 7.03 -20.00
CA THR A 88 -1.77 8.38 -20.60
C THR A 88 -0.59 8.80 -21.47
N GLY A 89 0.56 8.14 -21.31
CA GLY A 89 1.83 8.55 -21.92
C GLY A 89 2.45 9.79 -21.27
N ALA A 90 1.82 10.34 -20.22
CA ALA A 90 2.39 11.44 -19.45
C ALA A 90 3.69 11.00 -18.78
N CYS A 91 4.68 11.89 -18.73
CA CYS A 91 5.98 11.56 -18.15
C CYS A 91 6.60 12.73 -17.40
N VAL A 92 7.46 12.40 -16.44
CA VAL A 92 8.31 13.33 -15.71
C VAL A 92 9.73 12.77 -15.65
N ASP A 93 10.72 13.66 -15.83
CA ASP A 93 12.12 13.29 -15.68
C ASP A 93 12.55 13.52 -14.22
N VAL A 94 13.26 12.53 -13.67
CA VAL A 94 13.82 12.55 -12.33
C VAL A 94 15.32 12.27 -12.40
N GLY A 95 16.11 12.96 -11.62
CA GLY A 95 17.57 12.83 -11.59
C GLY A 95 18.13 14.02 -10.81
N ASP A 96 19.40 14.25 -10.64
CA ASP A 96 20.58 13.49 -11.07
C ASP A 96 21.06 12.60 -9.92
N TYR A 97 21.27 11.31 -10.18
CA TYR A 97 21.73 10.35 -9.18
C TYR A 97 23.12 9.89 -9.50
N PHE A 98 24.01 9.95 -8.50
CA PHE A 98 25.43 9.65 -8.66
C PHE A 98 25.73 8.21 -8.26
N GLY A 99 26.50 7.53 -9.07
CA GLY A 99 27.00 6.19 -8.79
C GLY A 99 28.52 6.09 -8.92
N TYR A 100 29.11 5.33 -8.03
CA TYR A 100 30.54 5.01 -8.05
C TYR A 100 30.73 3.49 -8.08
N GLY A 101 31.62 3.03 -8.94
CA GLY A 101 31.98 1.62 -9.05
C GLY A 101 33.48 1.47 -9.06
N ASN A 102 34.05 0.76 -8.08
CA ASN A 102 35.47 0.41 -8.05
C ASN A 102 35.63 -1.03 -8.56
N ASP A 103 36.44 -1.20 -9.60
CA ASP A 103 36.74 -2.48 -10.16
C ASP A 103 38.11 -2.43 -10.89
N THR A 104 38.91 -3.45 -10.70
CA THR A 104 40.22 -3.58 -11.38
C THR A 104 40.09 -4.18 -12.78
N GLN A 105 38.89 -4.59 -13.18
CA GLN A 105 38.59 -5.19 -14.48
C GLN A 105 37.51 -4.34 -15.20
N ASP A 106 36.50 -4.97 -15.79
CA ASP A 106 35.50 -4.36 -16.65
C ASP A 106 34.15 -4.08 -15.97
N LYS A 107 34.00 -4.42 -14.68
CA LYS A 107 32.71 -4.33 -13.96
C LYS A 107 32.42 -2.96 -13.34
N GLY A 108 33.39 -2.02 -13.39
CA GLY A 108 33.25 -0.68 -12.81
C GLY A 108 31.97 0.05 -13.27
N PRO A 109 31.70 0.17 -14.59
CA PRO A 109 30.52 0.83 -15.11
C PRO A 109 29.22 0.20 -14.62
N GLY A 110 29.12 -1.13 -14.64
CA GLY A 110 27.93 -1.85 -14.15
C GLY A 110 27.67 -1.64 -12.66
N LYS A 111 28.72 -1.60 -11.84
CA LYS A 111 28.64 -1.29 -10.41
C LYS A 111 28.14 0.14 -10.19
N ALA A 112 28.72 1.12 -10.91
CA ALA A 112 28.34 2.53 -10.81
C ALA A 112 26.86 2.74 -11.19
N MET A 113 26.43 2.20 -12.32
CA MET A 113 25.03 2.30 -12.77
C MET A 113 24.07 1.62 -11.80
N SER A 114 24.38 0.42 -11.32
CA SER A 114 23.54 -0.30 -10.37
C SER A 114 23.40 0.46 -9.03
N TYR A 115 24.47 1.10 -8.60
CA TYR A 115 24.49 1.94 -7.40
C TYR A 115 23.60 3.18 -7.57
N ALA A 116 23.82 3.95 -8.64
CA ALA A 116 23.03 5.15 -8.93
C ALA A 116 21.54 4.84 -9.05
N TYR A 117 21.18 3.81 -9.82
CA TYR A 117 19.78 3.43 -10.03
C TYR A 117 19.10 2.93 -8.74
N LYS A 118 19.82 2.17 -7.93
CA LYS A 118 19.32 1.75 -6.61
C LYS A 118 18.93 2.95 -5.74
N TYR A 119 19.81 3.96 -5.66
CA TYR A 119 19.55 5.17 -4.88
C TYR A 119 18.47 6.06 -5.51
N LEU A 120 18.35 6.06 -6.85
CA LEU A 120 17.23 6.70 -7.52
C LEU A 120 15.90 6.13 -7.03
N LEU A 121 15.74 4.81 -7.06
CA LEU A 121 14.49 4.16 -6.60
C LEU A 121 14.22 4.41 -5.11
N LEU A 122 15.24 4.28 -4.25
CA LEU A 122 15.11 4.52 -2.82
C LEU A 122 14.62 5.93 -2.50
N LYS A 123 15.19 6.94 -3.16
CA LYS A 123 14.86 8.35 -2.91
C LYS A 123 13.58 8.78 -3.60
N LEU A 124 13.31 8.30 -4.82
CA LEU A 124 12.08 8.60 -5.53
C LEU A 124 10.85 8.07 -4.79
N PHE A 125 10.95 6.88 -4.22
CA PHE A 125 9.82 6.23 -3.54
C PHE A 125 9.92 6.29 -2.01
N LEU A 126 10.84 7.10 -1.46
CA LEU A 126 11.00 7.34 -0.02
C LEU A 126 11.11 6.05 0.80
N LEU A 127 11.84 5.06 0.25
CA LEU A 127 11.97 3.75 0.89
C LEU A 127 12.89 3.82 2.11
N ASP A 128 12.42 3.36 3.24
CA ASP A 128 13.24 3.16 4.42
C ASP A 128 14.14 1.92 4.26
N ILE A 129 15.39 2.04 4.71
CA ILE A 129 16.34 0.94 4.72
C ILE A 129 16.39 0.40 6.15
N SER A 130 15.94 -0.84 6.33
CA SER A 130 15.93 -1.48 7.64
C SER A 130 16.96 -2.60 7.75
N ASP A 131 17.61 -2.70 8.92
CA ASP A 131 18.40 -3.88 9.33
C ASP A 131 17.52 -4.81 10.17
N GLU A 132 17.64 -6.14 10.03
CA GLU A 132 16.86 -7.09 10.84
C GLU A 132 17.15 -7.00 12.35
N GLU A 133 18.23 -6.30 12.73
CA GLU A 133 18.71 -6.21 14.12
C GLU A 133 18.40 -4.88 14.82
N ASP A 134 17.88 -3.85 14.12
CA ASP A 134 17.51 -2.61 14.76
C ASP A 134 16.27 -2.81 15.63
N SER A 135 16.46 -2.77 16.95
CA SER A 135 15.41 -2.91 17.95
C SER A 135 14.32 -1.82 17.84
N GLU A 136 14.59 -0.72 17.13
CA GLU A 136 13.59 0.31 16.79
C GLU A 136 12.56 -0.16 15.75
N LYS A 137 12.82 -1.30 15.03
CA LYS A 137 11.85 -1.91 14.12
C LYS A 137 10.61 -2.48 14.82
N GLY A 138 10.76 -2.88 16.06
CA GLY A 138 9.62 -3.35 16.84
C GLY A 138 8.49 -2.34 16.89
N ASP A 139 8.81 -1.05 16.90
CA ASP A 139 7.80 0.00 17.00
C ASP A 139 7.26 0.43 15.63
N ASN A 140 8.09 0.53 14.59
CA ASN A 140 7.60 0.86 13.24
C ASN A 140 6.81 -0.29 12.59
N GLN A 141 7.25 -1.54 12.73
CA GLN A 141 6.44 -2.68 12.30
C GLN A 141 5.15 -2.81 13.11
N LYS A 142 5.18 -2.54 14.43
CA LYS A 142 3.99 -2.50 15.27
C LYS A 142 3.04 -1.38 14.85
N ILE A 143 3.57 -0.20 14.48
CA ILE A 143 2.77 0.93 13.99
C ILE A 143 2.14 0.58 12.63
N ILE A 144 2.89 -0.02 11.71
CA ILE A 144 2.41 -0.43 10.39
C ILE A 144 1.37 -1.54 10.52
N THR A 145 1.63 -2.54 11.35
CA THR A 145 0.67 -3.62 11.63
C THR A 145 -0.59 -3.04 12.27
N LYS A 146 -0.46 -2.18 13.28
CA LYS A 146 -1.59 -1.49 13.91
C LYS A 146 -2.38 -0.62 12.93
N ASN A 147 -1.71 0.07 11.99
CA ASN A 147 -2.41 0.87 10.99
C ASN A 147 -3.18 -0.01 10.00
N LYS A 148 -2.60 -1.12 9.53
CA LYS A 148 -3.30 -2.10 8.68
C LYS A 148 -4.46 -2.79 9.42
N GLU A 149 -4.27 -3.12 10.69
CA GLU A 149 -5.30 -3.67 11.56
C GLU A 149 -6.44 -2.67 11.76
N LYS A 150 -6.11 -1.40 12.01
CA LYS A 150 -7.10 -0.33 12.14
C LYS A 150 -7.87 -0.11 10.83
N GLU A 151 -7.18 -0.03 9.70
CA GLU A 151 -7.82 0.12 8.38
C GLU A 151 -8.74 -1.06 8.05
N TRP A 152 -8.31 -2.28 8.36
CA TRP A 152 -9.14 -3.48 8.21
C TRP A 152 -10.37 -3.41 9.14
N ALA A 153 -10.20 -3.01 10.39
CA ALA A 153 -11.27 -2.86 11.37
C ALA A 153 -12.30 -1.80 10.94
N ASP A 154 -11.83 -0.67 10.38
CA ASP A 154 -12.70 0.40 9.87
C ASP A 154 -13.51 -0.07 8.64
N LYS A 155 -12.87 -0.79 7.71
CA LYS A 155 -13.53 -1.38 6.55
C LYS A 155 -14.54 -2.46 6.95
N PHE A 156 -14.21 -3.27 7.93
CA PHE A 156 -15.12 -4.30 8.45
C PHE A 156 -16.34 -3.68 9.11
N GLU A 157 -16.17 -2.67 9.99
CA GLU A 157 -17.27 -1.92 10.59
C GLU A 157 -18.20 -1.34 9.52
N TYR A 158 -17.64 -0.60 8.57
CA TYR A 158 -18.42 0.02 7.49
C TYR A 158 -19.23 -1.01 6.71
N LYS A 159 -18.61 -2.13 6.33
CA LYS A 159 -19.26 -3.19 5.56
C LYS A 159 -20.42 -3.81 6.34
N VAL A 160 -20.16 -4.23 7.58
CA VAL A 160 -21.19 -4.92 8.39
C VAL A 160 -22.38 -4.02 8.68
N LEU A 161 -22.14 -2.76 9.07
CA LEU A 161 -23.23 -1.82 9.35
C LEU A 161 -24.03 -1.48 8.10
N LYS A 162 -23.36 -1.31 6.95
CA LYS A 162 -24.03 -1.09 5.67
C LYS A 162 -24.90 -2.29 5.26
N ASP A 163 -24.40 -3.53 5.45
CA ASP A 163 -25.17 -4.73 5.14
C ASP A 163 -26.42 -4.84 6.04
N VAL A 164 -26.32 -4.46 7.32
CA VAL A 164 -27.47 -4.38 8.25
C VAL A 164 -28.48 -3.33 7.80
N ASP A 165 -28.02 -2.13 7.42
CA ASP A 165 -28.91 -1.07 6.94
C ASP A 165 -29.63 -1.50 5.65
N LEU A 166 -28.92 -2.13 4.70
CA LEU A 166 -29.53 -2.66 3.48
C LEU A 166 -30.64 -3.68 3.76
N ILE A 167 -30.45 -4.60 4.73
CA ILE A 167 -31.50 -5.54 5.14
C ILE A 167 -32.70 -4.79 5.70
N CYS A 168 -32.49 -3.75 6.50
CA CYS A 168 -33.56 -2.95 7.08
C CYS A 168 -34.36 -2.17 6.04
N GLU A 169 -33.73 -1.76 4.94
CA GLU A 169 -34.34 -0.97 3.86
C GLU A 169 -35.15 -1.81 2.85
N VAL A 170 -35.08 -3.15 2.88
CA VAL A 170 -35.84 -4.02 1.96
C VAL A 170 -37.33 -3.90 2.28
N PRO A 171 -38.19 -3.36 1.35
CA PRO A 171 -39.61 -3.08 1.66
C PRO A 171 -40.42 -4.37 1.75
N GLU A 172 -40.02 -5.44 1.05
CA GLU A 172 -40.75 -6.70 0.95
C GLU A 172 -40.62 -7.58 2.20
N LEU A 173 -39.62 -7.32 3.04
CA LEU A 173 -39.37 -8.11 4.24
C LEU A 173 -40.16 -7.59 5.45
N THR A 174 -40.81 -8.49 6.17
CA THR A 174 -41.40 -8.19 7.48
C THR A 174 -40.32 -7.93 8.53
N SER A 175 -40.66 -7.32 9.63
CA SER A 175 -39.72 -7.07 10.75
C SER A 175 -39.09 -8.37 11.27
N ALA A 176 -39.83 -9.46 11.34
CA ALA A 176 -39.32 -10.75 11.77
C ALA A 176 -38.32 -11.34 10.77
N GLU A 177 -38.56 -11.22 9.46
CA GLU A 177 -37.65 -11.67 8.41
C GLU A 177 -36.36 -10.82 8.41
N LYS A 178 -36.49 -9.51 8.58
CA LYS A 178 -35.30 -8.61 8.73
C LYS A 178 -34.42 -9.01 9.89
N VAL A 179 -35.02 -9.30 11.05
CA VAL A 179 -34.28 -9.81 12.23
C VAL A 179 -33.60 -11.13 11.93
N HIS A 180 -34.27 -12.04 11.22
CA HIS A 180 -33.69 -13.33 10.83
C HIS A 180 -32.47 -13.16 9.92
N GLU A 181 -32.58 -12.32 8.88
CA GLU A 181 -31.46 -12.00 7.98
C GLU A 181 -30.26 -11.36 8.68
N ILE A 182 -30.51 -10.43 9.61
CA ILE A 182 -29.44 -9.82 10.43
C ILE A 182 -28.74 -10.85 11.31
N LEU A 183 -29.48 -11.81 11.87
CA LEU A 183 -28.90 -12.90 12.67
C LEU A 183 -28.04 -13.85 11.78
N GLN A 184 -28.50 -14.18 10.58
CA GLN A 184 -27.69 -14.95 9.62
C GLN A 184 -26.42 -14.20 9.21
N LEU A 185 -26.51 -12.89 8.95
CA LEU A 185 -25.35 -12.04 8.67
C LEU A 185 -24.35 -12.09 9.85
N LYS A 186 -24.84 -11.96 11.09
CA LYS A 186 -24.02 -12.04 12.28
C LYS A 186 -23.24 -13.37 12.38
N ASP A 187 -23.89 -14.49 12.09
CA ASP A 187 -23.22 -15.81 12.11
C ASP A 187 -22.19 -15.91 10.97
N LYS A 188 -22.49 -15.39 9.79
CA LYS A 188 -21.58 -15.37 8.65
C LYS A 188 -20.31 -14.57 8.93
N VAL A 189 -20.40 -13.45 9.63
CA VAL A 189 -19.25 -12.58 9.94
C VAL A 189 -18.58 -12.89 11.27
N ARG A 190 -19.03 -13.94 11.98
CA ARG A 190 -18.49 -14.34 13.28
C ARG A 190 -16.96 -14.49 13.31
N PRO A 191 -16.30 -15.17 12.34
CA PRO A 191 -14.84 -15.30 12.36
C PRO A 191 -14.12 -13.95 12.31
N ASP A 192 -14.65 -13.00 11.53
CA ASP A 192 -14.10 -11.66 11.42
C ASP A 192 -14.36 -10.84 12.71
N PHE A 193 -15.48 -11.08 13.39
CA PHE A 193 -15.77 -10.50 14.71
C PHE A 193 -14.80 -11.01 15.78
N GLU A 194 -14.51 -12.30 15.81
CA GLU A 194 -13.55 -12.90 16.74
C GLU A 194 -12.14 -12.32 16.52
N LYS A 195 -11.75 -12.16 15.25
CA LYS A 195 -10.51 -11.49 14.88
C LYS A 195 -10.49 -10.03 15.36
N LEU A 196 -11.56 -9.26 15.10
CA LEU A 196 -11.68 -7.87 15.55
C LEU A 196 -11.63 -7.76 17.06
N TYR A 197 -12.31 -8.65 17.78
CA TYR A 197 -12.34 -8.68 19.24
C TYR A 197 -10.94 -8.91 19.84
N GLY A 198 -10.10 -9.73 19.19
CA GLY A 198 -8.69 -9.91 19.55
C GLY A 198 -7.81 -8.68 19.32
N MET A 199 -8.18 -7.83 18.33
CA MET A 199 -7.42 -6.64 17.93
C MET A 199 -7.92 -5.37 18.63
N ASP A 200 -9.23 -5.15 18.66
CA ASP A 200 -9.93 -3.98 19.23
C ASP A 200 -11.26 -4.40 19.85
N LYS A 201 -11.21 -4.77 21.12
CA LYS A 201 -12.39 -5.17 21.89
C LYS A 201 -13.44 -4.07 22.00
N GLY A 202 -13.01 -2.80 22.12
CA GLY A 202 -13.91 -1.66 22.22
C GLY A 202 -14.75 -1.48 20.95
N LYS A 203 -14.09 -1.55 19.81
CA LYS A 203 -14.73 -1.43 18.50
C LYS A 203 -15.65 -2.62 18.20
N ALA A 204 -15.22 -3.84 18.52
CA ALA A 204 -16.07 -5.03 18.38
C ALA A 204 -17.36 -4.92 19.19
N ASN A 205 -17.27 -4.49 20.46
CA ASN A 205 -18.45 -4.28 21.30
C ASN A 205 -19.37 -3.20 20.74
N MET A 206 -18.82 -2.07 20.29
CA MET A 206 -19.62 -0.99 19.68
C MET A 206 -20.42 -1.47 18.47
N ILE A 207 -19.80 -2.26 17.57
CA ILE A 207 -20.51 -2.82 16.40
C ILE A 207 -21.60 -3.81 16.85
N ALA A 208 -21.30 -4.68 17.83
CA ALA A 208 -22.26 -5.63 18.36
C ALA A 208 -23.46 -4.92 18.99
N ASP A 209 -23.24 -3.84 19.75
CA ASP A 209 -24.29 -3.02 20.36
C ASP A 209 -25.14 -2.32 19.31
N LYS A 210 -24.55 -1.77 18.24
CA LYS A 210 -25.29 -1.16 17.13
C LYS A 210 -26.20 -2.19 16.44
N ILE A 211 -25.71 -3.41 16.18
CA ILE A 211 -26.54 -4.48 15.59
C ILE A 211 -27.66 -4.89 16.54
N LYS A 212 -27.36 -5.04 17.84
CA LYS A 212 -28.35 -5.38 18.86
C LYS A 212 -29.47 -4.34 18.94
N ASN A 213 -29.12 -3.07 19.00
CA ASN A 213 -30.09 -1.98 19.03
C ASN A 213 -30.98 -2.00 17.79
N LYS A 214 -30.39 -2.26 16.61
CA LYS A 214 -31.16 -2.35 15.35
C LYS A 214 -32.15 -3.52 15.35
N ILE A 215 -31.75 -4.66 15.92
CA ILE A 215 -32.66 -5.81 16.12
C ILE A 215 -33.79 -5.45 17.10
N GLU A 216 -33.50 -4.71 18.18
CA GLU A 216 -34.53 -4.29 19.15
C GLU A 216 -35.52 -3.30 18.53
N GLU A 217 -35.06 -2.37 17.69
CA GLU A 217 -35.94 -1.44 16.94
C GLU A 217 -36.91 -2.17 16.01
N LEU A 218 -36.52 -3.31 15.45
CA LEU A 218 -37.34 -4.11 14.53
C LEU A 218 -38.34 -5.04 15.25
N LYS A 219 -38.22 -5.26 16.57
CA LYS A 219 -39.16 -6.06 17.32
C LYS A 219 -40.48 -5.31 17.49
N PRO A 220 -41.64 -5.95 17.30
CA PRO A 220 -42.92 -5.32 17.54
C PRO A 220 -43.02 -4.86 19.01
N ASN A 221 -43.46 -3.62 19.20
CA ASN A 221 -43.74 -3.10 20.55
C ASN A 221 -45.00 -3.82 21.11
N ASP A 222 -44.78 -4.84 21.94
CA ASP A 222 -45.85 -5.57 22.65
C ASP A 222 -46.51 -4.72 23.78
N ALA A 223 -46.47 -3.40 23.67
CA ALA A 223 -47.01 -2.51 24.71
C ALA A 223 -48.51 -2.17 24.57
N ASN A 224 -49.28 -2.91 23.73
CA ASN A 224 -50.72 -2.58 23.57
C ASN A 224 -51.67 -3.80 23.53
N THR A 225 -51.46 -4.82 24.36
CA THR A 225 -52.50 -5.80 24.69
C THR A 225 -52.93 -5.61 26.16
N LYS A 226 -53.80 -4.61 26.42
CA LYS A 226 -54.64 -4.68 27.62
C LYS A 226 -55.71 -5.76 27.37
N PRO A 227 -55.83 -6.72 28.27
CA PRO A 227 -56.96 -7.67 28.22
C PRO A 227 -58.26 -6.90 28.50
N ALA A 228 -59.26 -7.19 27.71
CA ALA A 228 -60.64 -6.74 27.91
C ALA A 228 -61.29 -7.49 29.09
#